data_9f0321787b5e72ad4b358341f2205ad1
#
_entry.id   9f0321787b5e72ad4b358341f2205ad1
#
_cell.length_a   1.000
_cell.length_b   1.000
_cell.length_c   1.000
_cell.angle_alpha   90.00
_cell.angle_beta   90.00
_cell.angle_gamma   90.00
#
_symmetry.space_group_name_H-M   'P 1'
#
loop_
_entity.id
_entity.type
_entity.pdbx_description
1 polymer ?
#
loop_
_entity_poly.entity_id
_entity_poly.type
_entity_poly.pdbx_seq_one_letter_code
_entity_poly.pdbx_strand_id
1 'polypeptide(L)'
;MLGNKKSEALLANIRNGLPMSQNEKLKLIVSLSIPSILAQITTVMMFFIDASMVGHLGAEASASIGLVESTTWLMGSVMSAASMGFSVQVSHFIGANDFFKARQVFRHGLLCGLAFSLIIAAIGTSIHSVLPLWLGGGNDINHDASQYYLVFSLTMPFILLFHLSASMIKCSGNMQLPSLMSVLLCVLDVIFNYLFIYMLHLGVVGAAIGTSMAYISTSLPIAWMATRRNKILALQLDNVPFKWVWDYVTKAIRISLPMAIQSVLMSGAQIVSTLIVAPLGNIAIASNSFAITAESLCYMPGYGIGDAATTLVGQTYGAGRKDLCKSFAYMTVGLGMLVMAFMGLIMYIFAPEMIGLLSPVESIRTLGTTILRIEAFAEPFFAASIVAYSICVGAGDTLRPAIMNLVSMWCVRLTLAAWLARDYGLKGVWTAMAIELTFRGSIFLYRLFRGNWLKGIKEKPAIQTA
;
A
#
# COMPACT_ATOMS: atom_id res chain seq x y z
N MET A 1 -10.80 1.99 23.02
CA MET A 1 -11.12 3.41 23.26
C MET A 1 -10.07 4.19 24.06
N LEU A 2 -9.41 3.63 25.06
CA LEU A 2 -8.38 4.34 25.86
C LEU A 2 -7.09 4.67 25.10
N GLY A 3 -6.67 3.83 24.14
CA GLY A 3 -5.48 4.06 23.31
C GLY A 3 -5.59 5.28 22.38
N ASN A 4 -6.77 5.57 21.86
CA ASN A 4 -6.99 6.68 20.93
C ASN A 4 -6.86 8.06 21.60
N LYS A 5 -7.34 8.22 22.84
CA LYS A 5 -7.24 9.49 23.58
C LYS A 5 -5.79 9.88 23.89
N LYS A 6 -4.94 8.90 24.26
CA LYS A 6 -3.52 9.17 24.53
C LYS A 6 -2.76 9.55 23.26
N SER A 7 -3.02 8.86 22.14
CA SER A 7 -2.42 9.18 20.85
C SER A 7 -2.88 10.55 20.34
N GLU A 8 -4.16 10.89 20.50
CA GLU A 8 -4.69 12.22 20.17
C GLU A 8 -4.00 13.34 20.97
N ALA A 9 -3.76 13.11 22.26
CA ALA A 9 -3.04 14.07 23.12
C ALA A 9 -1.58 14.25 22.68
N LEU A 10 -0.86 13.17 22.35
CA LEU A 10 0.50 13.23 21.87
C LEU A 10 0.61 13.91 20.49
N LEU A 11 -0.34 13.67 19.60
CA LEU A 11 -0.42 14.39 18.32
C LEU A 11 -0.72 15.87 18.51
N ALA A 12 -1.54 16.24 19.51
CA ALA A 12 -1.77 17.63 19.86
C ALA A 12 -0.48 18.31 20.36
N ASN A 13 0.40 17.60 21.07
CA ASN A 13 1.71 18.12 21.50
C ASN A 13 2.59 18.48 20.28
N ILE A 14 2.55 17.69 19.21
CA ILE A 14 3.26 18.02 17.96
C ILE A 14 2.78 19.37 17.43
N ARG A 15 1.47 19.53 17.30
CA ARG A 15 0.84 20.73 16.72
C ARG A 15 1.01 21.98 17.58
N ASN A 16 1.01 21.83 18.89
CA ASN A 16 1.10 22.92 19.86
C ASN A 16 2.54 23.29 20.23
N GLY A 17 3.53 22.69 19.60
CA GLY A 17 4.93 23.02 19.84
C GLY A 17 5.52 22.46 21.13
N LEU A 18 4.81 21.59 21.85
CA LEU A 18 5.27 21.04 23.13
C LEU A 18 6.40 20.02 22.92
N PRO A 19 7.37 19.94 23.85
CA PRO A 19 8.44 18.93 23.79
C PRO A 19 7.86 17.54 24.01
N MET A 20 8.53 16.53 23.41
CA MET A 20 8.17 15.13 23.56
C MET A 20 9.40 14.31 23.97
N SER A 21 9.24 13.48 25.00
CA SER A 21 10.27 12.51 25.40
C SER A 21 10.40 11.36 24.38
N GLN A 22 11.54 10.66 24.42
CA GLN A 22 11.76 9.51 23.52
C GLN A 22 10.72 8.40 23.76
N ASN A 23 10.32 8.18 25.00
CA ASN A 23 9.29 7.19 25.35
C ASN A 23 7.92 7.58 24.79
N GLU A 24 7.55 8.86 24.79
CA GLU A 24 6.28 9.34 24.21
C GLU A 24 6.27 9.18 22.71
N LYS A 25 7.39 9.49 22.04
CA LYS A 25 7.54 9.27 20.60
C LYS A 25 7.38 7.79 20.24
N LEU A 26 8.08 6.91 20.96
CA LEU A 26 7.99 5.46 20.72
C LEU A 26 6.57 4.93 20.95
N LYS A 27 5.93 5.33 22.05
CA LYS A 27 4.54 4.96 22.34
C LYS A 27 3.59 5.42 21.23
N LEU A 28 3.78 6.63 20.70
CA LEU A 28 2.97 7.14 19.62
C LEU A 28 3.20 6.34 18.32
N ILE A 29 4.45 6.06 17.95
CA ILE A 29 4.78 5.25 16.77
C ILE A 29 4.13 3.87 16.88
N VAL A 30 4.31 3.18 17.99
CA VAL A 30 3.75 1.83 18.20
C VAL A 30 2.22 1.84 18.17
N SER A 31 1.59 2.82 18.82
CA SER A 31 0.13 2.93 18.86
C SER A 31 -0.51 3.18 17.48
N LEU A 32 0.20 3.86 16.58
CA LEU A 32 -0.24 4.07 15.21
C LEU A 32 0.13 2.89 14.28
N SER A 33 1.27 2.25 14.53
CA SER A 33 1.76 1.15 13.69
C SER A 33 0.95 -0.13 13.85
N ILE A 34 0.59 -0.53 15.06
CA ILE A 34 -0.12 -1.79 15.33
C ILE A 34 -1.44 -1.91 14.55
N PRO A 35 -2.36 -0.92 14.60
CA PRO A 35 -3.60 -1.00 13.82
C PRO A 35 -3.33 -1.03 12.31
N SER A 36 -2.34 -0.28 11.85
CA SER A 36 -1.98 -0.24 10.43
C SER A 36 -1.36 -1.55 9.94
N ILE A 37 -0.52 -2.19 10.74
CA ILE A 37 0.01 -3.54 10.46
C ILE A 37 -1.14 -4.54 10.33
N LEU A 38 -2.10 -4.49 11.25
CA LEU A 38 -3.29 -5.36 11.20
C LEU A 38 -4.08 -5.15 9.90
N ALA A 39 -4.28 -3.91 9.48
CA ALA A 39 -4.95 -3.59 8.21
C ALA A 39 -4.21 -4.17 7.01
N GLN A 40 -2.87 -4.07 6.96
CA GLN A 40 -2.06 -4.60 5.87
C GLN A 40 -2.11 -6.13 5.80
N ILE A 41 -1.97 -6.81 6.95
CA ILE A 41 -2.07 -8.28 7.02
C ILE A 41 -3.47 -8.73 6.59
N THR A 42 -4.51 -8.06 7.04
CA THR A 42 -5.91 -8.39 6.67
C THR A 42 -6.12 -8.27 5.16
N THR A 43 -5.54 -7.27 4.52
CA THR A 43 -5.63 -7.10 3.06
C THR A 43 -5.01 -8.28 2.32
N VAL A 44 -3.82 -8.75 2.75
CA VAL A 44 -3.19 -9.92 2.14
C VAL A 44 -4.02 -11.19 2.36
N MET A 45 -4.56 -11.36 3.57
CA MET A 45 -5.44 -12.49 3.86
C MET A 45 -6.69 -12.50 2.99
N MET A 46 -7.29 -11.32 2.73
CA MET A 46 -8.43 -11.18 1.83
C MET A 46 -8.11 -11.74 0.44
N PHE A 47 -7.00 -11.32 -0.16
CA PHE A 47 -6.59 -11.83 -1.48
C PHE A 47 -6.34 -13.33 -1.50
N PHE A 48 -5.74 -13.86 -0.43
CA PHE A 48 -5.49 -15.30 -0.30
C PHE A 48 -6.80 -16.09 -0.22
N ILE A 49 -7.78 -15.62 0.54
CA ILE A 49 -9.09 -16.26 0.67
C ILE A 49 -9.84 -16.19 -0.65
N ASP A 50 -9.82 -15.06 -1.35
CA ASP A 50 -10.47 -14.89 -2.65
C ASP A 50 -9.90 -15.85 -3.69
N ALA A 51 -8.58 -15.94 -3.78
CA ALA A 51 -7.91 -16.87 -4.68
C ALA A 51 -8.28 -18.33 -4.36
N SER A 52 -8.40 -18.69 -3.08
CA SER A 52 -8.85 -20.01 -2.65
C SER A 52 -10.30 -20.28 -3.04
N MET A 53 -11.20 -19.33 -2.81
CA MET A 53 -12.62 -19.48 -3.15
C MET A 53 -12.83 -19.66 -4.65
N VAL A 54 -12.14 -18.86 -5.46
CA VAL A 54 -12.20 -18.97 -6.93
C VAL A 54 -11.54 -20.26 -7.42
N GLY A 55 -10.45 -20.69 -6.77
CA GLY A 55 -9.76 -21.93 -7.08
C GLY A 55 -10.67 -23.16 -7.01
N HIS A 56 -11.65 -23.15 -6.13
CA HIS A 56 -12.66 -24.24 -6.02
C HIS A 56 -13.67 -24.27 -7.19
N LEU A 57 -13.78 -23.21 -7.99
CA LEU A 57 -14.60 -23.18 -9.20
C LEU A 57 -13.95 -23.89 -10.40
N GLY A 58 -12.65 -24.15 -10.32
CA GLY A 58 -11.89 -24.83 -11.35
C GLY A 58 -10.82 -23.99 -12.02
N ALA A 59 -10.06 -24.61 -12.92
CA ALA A 59 -8.90 -24.01 -13.57
C ALA A 59 -9.27 -22.84 -14.50
N GLU A 60 -10.38 -22.96 -15.23
CA GLU A 60 -10.85 -21.91 -16.16
C GLU A 60 -11.24 -20.62 -15.40
N ALA A 61 -11.96 -20.76 -14.27
CA ALA A 61 -12.34 -19.63 -13.43
C ALA A 61 -11.10 -18.92 -12.85
N SER A 62 -10.15 -19.68 -12.33
CA SER A 62 -8.88 -19.13 -11.82
C SER A 62 -8.07 -18.44 -12.92
N ALA A 63 -8.03 -19.03 -14.12
CA ALA A 63 -7.34 -18.44 -15.27
C ALA A 63 -8.00 -17.14 -15.75
N SER A 64 -9.34 -17.07 -15.73
CA SER A 64 -10.10 -15.87 -16.11
C SER A 64 -9.76 -14.67 -15.21
N ILE A 65 -9.73 -14.87 -13.90
CA ILE A 65 -9.38 -13.82 -12.95
C ILE A 65 -7.88 -13.49 -13.04
N GLY A 66 -7.02 -14.50 -13.04
CA GLY A 66 -5.57 -14.33 -13.14
C GLY A 66 -5.13 -13.54 -14.37
N LEU A 67 -5.86 -13.67 -15.49
CA LEU A 67 -5.58 -12.94 -16.72
C LEU A 67 -5.69 -11.41 -16.53
N VAL A 68 -6.71 -10.95 -15.82
CA VAL A 68 -6.97 -9.51 -15.62
C VAL A 68 -6.49 -8.98 -14.28
N GLU A 69 -6.00 -9.83 -13.41
CA GLU A 69 -5.60 -9.51 -12.03
C GLU A 69 -4.55 -8.41 -11.96
N SER A 70 -3.51 -8.49 -12.78
CA SER A 70 -2.46 -7.45 -12.82
C SER A 70 -3.01 -6.08 -13.18
N THR A 71 -3.99 -6.02 -14.07
CA THR A 71 -4.64 -4.76 -14.47
C THR A 71 -5.52 -4.22 -13.35
N THR A 72 -6.27 -5.07 -12.65
CA THR A 72 -7.09 -4.65 -11.51
C THR A 72 -6.23 -4.14 -10.34
N TRP A 73 -5.11 -4.81 -10.07
CA TRP A 73 -4.11 -4.34 -9.10
C TRP A 73 -3.52 -2.99 -9.44
N LEU A 74 -3.19 -2.79 -10.72
CA LEU A 74 -2.68 -1.52 -11.21
C LEU A 74 -3.71 -0.40 -11.01
N MET A 75 -4.98 -0.65 -11.37
CA MET A 75 -6.06 0.31 -11.15
C MET A 75 -6.20 0.68 -9.67
N GLY A 76 -6.20 -0.30 -8.77
CA GLY A 76 -6.24 -0.08 -7.32
C GLY A 76 -5.05 0.76 -6.81
N SER A 77 -3.85 0.48 -7.29
CA SER A 77 -2.63 1.23 -6.94
C SER A 77 -2.69 2.68 -7.39
N VAL A 78 -3.24 2.94 -8.58
CA VAL A 78 -3.44 4.30 -9.10
C VAL A 78 -4.49 5.06 -8.29
N MET A 79 -5.58 4.39 -7.84
CA MET A 79 -6.57 4.99 -6.93
C MET A 79 -5.93 5.36 -5.58
N SER A 80 -5.11 4.48 -5.03
CA SER A 80 -4.36 4.75 -3.79
C SER A 80 -3.42 5.94 -3.96
N ALA A 81 -2.64 6.00 -5.05
CA ALA A 81 -1.74 7.11 -5.34
C ALA A 81 -2.49 8.44 -5.47
N ALA A 82 -3.63 8.46 -6.16
CA ALA A 82 -4.47 9.65 -6.29
C ALA A 82 -4.96 10.15 -4.92
N SER A 83 -5.31 9.24 -4.01
CA SER A 83 -5.72 9.58 -2.64
C SER A 83 -4.58 10.21 -1.84
N MET A 84 -3.35 9.72 -2.01
CA MET A 84 -2.18 10.20 -1.28
C MET A 84 -1.84 11.66 -1.58
N GLY A 85 -2.07 12.13 -2.81
CA GLY A 85 -1.81 13.53 -3.18
C GLY A 85 -2.58 14.55 -2.36
N PHE A 86 -3.81 14.23 -1.98
CA PHE A 86 -4.64 15.07 -1.12
C PHE A 86 -4.36 14.81 0.36
N SER A 87 -4.19 13.57 0.77
CA SER A 87 -4.03 13.21 2.18
C SER A 87 -2.71 13.74 2.78
N VAL A 88 -1.62 13.76 2.01
CA VAL A 88 -0.36 14.38 2.45
C VAL A 88 -0.53 15.87 2.73
N GLN A 89 -1.23 16.60 1.85
CA GLN A 89 -1.52 18.03 2.09
C GLN A 89 -2.38 18.22 3.33
N VAL A 90 -3.40 17.38 3.53
CA VAL A 90 -4.24 17.42 4.74
C VAL A 90 -3.40 17.19 5.99
N SER A 91 -2.47 16.23 5.96
CA SER A 91 -1.54 15.98 7.07
C SER A 91 -0.69 17.23 7.41
N HIS A 92 -0.18 17.91 6.39
CA HIS A 92 0.58 19.16 6.58
C HIS A 92 -0.28 20.27 7.20
N PHE A 93 -1.51 20.47 6.73
CA PHE A 93 -2.39 21.48 7.30
C PHE A 93 -2.85 21.16 8.73
N ILE A 94 -3.09 19.88 9.02
CA ILE A 94 -3.38 19.42 10.39
C ILE A 94 -2.19 19.72 11.30
N GLY A 95 -0.98 19.40 10.87
CA GLY A 95 0.25 19.72 11.60
C GLY A 95 0.44 21.20 11.87
N ALA A 96 0.04 22.04 10.92
CA ALA A 96 0.08 23.50 11.03
C ALA A 96 -1.05 24.12 11.89
N ASN A 97 -1.97 23.30 12.44
CA ASN A 97 -3.22 23.71 13.09
C ASN A 97 -4.20 24.49 12.17
N ASP A 98 -4.02 24.38 10.85
CA ASP A 98 -4.93 25.01 9.88
C ASP A 98 -6.00 24.00 9.42
N PHE A 99 -6.92 23.69 10.31
CA PHE A 99 -7.96 22.71 10.06
C PHE A 99 -8.95 23.14 8.97
N PHE A 100 -9.12 24.44 8.78
CA PHE A 100 -9.94 24.97 7.71
C PHE A 100 -9.39 24.57 6.34
N LYS A 101 -8.11 24.82 6.08
CA LYS A 101 -7.47 24.41 4.81
C LYS A 101 -7.44 22.91 4.66
N ALA A 102 -7.21 22.14 5.75
CA ALA A 102 -7.28 20.69 5.72
C ALA A 102 -8.64 20.18 5.20
N ARG A 103 -9.76 20.77 5.68
CA ARG A 103 -11.11 20.44 5.21
C ARG A 103 -11.35 20.89 3.77
N GLN A 104 -10.82 22.04 3.37
CA GLN A 104 -10.91 22.50 1.97
C GLN A 104 -10.19 21.55 1.01
N VAL A 105 -8.98 21.09 1.36
CA VAL A 105 -8.25 20.09 0.57
C VAL A 105 -9.01 18.75 0.53
N PHE A 106 -9.64 18.36 1.63
CA PHE A 106 -10.46 17.15 1.64
C PHE A 106 -11.68 17.25 0.69
N ARG A 107 -12.36 18.41 0.65
CA ARG A 107 -13.43 18.65 -0.31
C ARG A 107 -12.96 18.55 -1.76
N HIS A 108 -11.80 19.14 -2.08
CA HIS A 108 -11.17 18.99 -3.40
C HIS A 108 -10.83 17.54 -3.71
N GLY A 109 -10.30 16.79 -2.71
CA GLY A 109 -9.99 15.38 -2.85
C GLY A 109 -11.22 14.53 -3.18
N LEU A 110 -12.36 14.80 -2.56
CA LEU A 110 -13.62 14.11 -2.87
C LEU A 110 -14.08 14.40 -4.29
N LEU A 111 -14.07 15.67 -4.72
CA LEU A 111 -14.53 16.06 -6.06
C LEU A 111 -13.59 15.57 -7.15
N CYS A 112 -12.30 15.85 -7.01
CA CYS A 112 -11.29 15.43 -8.00
C CYS A 112 -11.16 13.90 -8.03
N GLY A 113 -11.22 13.26 -6.88
CA GLY A 113 -11.17 11.81 -6.76
C GLY A 113 -12.37 11.16 -7.44
N LEU A 114 -13.59 11.67 -7.20
CA LEU A 114 -14.78 11.17 -7.88
C LEU A 114 -14.66 11.35 -9.40
N ALA A 115 -14.29 12.53 -9.88
CA ALA A 115 -14.10 12.77 -11.30
C ALA A 115 -13.05 11.83 -11.92
N PHE A 116 -11.91 11.68 -11.27
CA PHE A 116 -10.84 10.80 -11.72
C PHE A 116 -11.26 9.33 -11.75
N SER A 117 -11.90 8.85 -10.69
CA SER A 117 -12.37 7.46 -10.62
C SER A 117 -13.46 7.14 -11.64
N LEU A 118 -14.34 8.11 -11.94
CA LEU A 118 -15.34 7.98 -13.02
C LEU A 118 -14.67 7.90 -14.40
N ILE A 119 -13.62 8.68 -14.64
CA ILE A 119 -12.85 8.60 -15.89
C ILE A 119 -12.20 7.22 -16.03
N ILE A 120 -11.54 6.72 -14.98
CA ILE A 120 -10.93 5.40 -15.00
C ILE A 120 -11.97 4.29 -15.14
N ALA A 121 -13.13 4.41 -14.48
CA ALA A 121 -14.24 3.49 -14.65
C ALA A 121 -14.78 3.49 -16.09
N ALA A 122 -14.93 4.67 -16.70
CA ALA A 122 -15.37 4.80 -18.08
C ALA A 122 -14.36 4.18 -19.06
N ILE A 123 -13.07 4.40 -18.87
CA ILE A 123 -12.01 3.76 -19.66
C ILE A 123 -12.07 2.24 -19.49
N GLY A 124 -12.09 1.73 -18.23
CA GLY A 124 -12.16 0.31 -17.94
C GLY A 124 -13.39 -0.35 -18.55
N THR A 125 -14.56 0.25 -18.42
CA THR A 125 -15.78 -0.27 -19.02
C THR A 125 -15.76 -0.22 -20.55
N SER A 126 -15.08 0.73 -21.15
CA SER A 126 -14.95 0.81 -22.62
C SER A 126 -14.06 -0.28 -23.20
N ILE A 127 -13.04 -0.72 -22.47
CA ILE A 127 -12.08 -1.71 -22.94
C ILE A 127 -12.32 -3.13 -22.40
N HIS A 128 -13.35 -3.35 -21.56
CA HIS A 128 -13.55 -4.61 -20.85
C HIS A 128 -13.63 -5.83 -21.77
N SER A 129 -14.24 -5.69 -22.94
CA SER A 129 -14.39 -6.78 -23.90
C SER A 129 -13.12 -7.08 -24.69
N VAL A 130 -12.25 -6.08 -24.83
CA VAL A 130 -11.03 -6.18 -25.68
C VAL A 130 -9.80 -6.49 -24.81
N LEU A 131 -9.79 -6.09 -23.55
CA LEU A 131 -8.65 -6.27 -22.66
C LEU A 131 -8.21 -7.73 -22.50
N PRO A 132 -9.09 -8.71 -22.26
CA PRO A 132 -8.67 -10.12 -22.18
C PRO A 132 -8.02 -10.62 -23.47
N LEU A 133 -8.47 -10.15 -24.63
CA LEU A 133 -7.87 -10.48 -25.92
C LEU A 133 -6.47 -9.89 -26.06
N TRP A 134 -6.27 -8.66 -25.64
CA TRP A 134 -4.94 -8.02 -25.68
C TRP A 134 -3.96 -8.71 -24.73
N LEU A 135 -4.46 -9.30 -23.63
CA LEU A 135 -3.66 -10.06 -22.66
C LEU A 135 -3.41 -11.52 -23.09
N GLY A 136 -3.92 -11.92 -24.25
CA GLY A 136 -3.68 -13.26 -24.83
C GLY A 136 -4.63 -14.34 -24.28
N GLY A 137 -5.79 -13.95 -23.76
CA GLY A 137 -6.80 -14.90 -23.27
C GLY A 137 -7.41 -15.75 -24.38
N GLY A 138 -7.64 -17.02 -24.10
CA GLY A 138 -8.34 -17.95 -24.98
C GLY A 138 -9.85 -17.71 -24.99
N ASN A 139 -10.53 -18.21 -26.00
CA ASN A 139 -11.99 -18.01 -26.17
C ASN A 139 -12.82 -18.61 -25.02
N ASP A 140 -12.28 -19.58 -24.31
CA ASP A 140 -12.89 -20.26 -23.18
C ASP A 140 -12.98 -19.40 -21.92
N ILE A 141 -12.02 -18.49 -21.71
CA ILE A 141 -11.91 -17.66 -20.51
C ILE A 141 -12.22 -16.16 -20.74
N ASN A 142 -12.22 -15.71 -22.00
CA ASN A 142 -12.36 -14.28 -22.33
C ASN A 142 -13.68 -13.67 -21.84
N HIS A 143 -14.78 -14.41 -21.92
CA HIS A 143 -16.08 -13.91 -21.50
C HIS A 143 -16.08 -13.62 -19.99
N ASP A 144 -15.67 -14.58 -19.18
CA ASP A 144 -15.65 -14.46 -17.72
C ASP A 144 -14.65 -13.39 -17.25
N ALA A 145 -13.47 -13.36 -17.86
CA ALA A 145 -12.47 -12.33 -17.60
C ALA A 145 -12.99 -10.93 -17.92
N SER A 146 -13.69 -10.77 -19.04
CA SER A 146 -14.31 -9.51 -19.46
C SER A 146 -15.39 -9.04 -18.47
N GLN A 147 -16.28 -9.94 -18.04
CA GLN A 147 -17.34 -9.63 -17.08
C GLN A 147 -16.78 -9.30 -15.70
N TYR A 148 -15.79 -10.05 -15.23
CA TYR A 148 -15.10 -9.77 -13.98
C TYR A 148 -14.48 -8.37 -13.99
N TYR A 149 -13.73 -8.04 -15.05
CA TYR A 149 -13.09 -6.75 -15.22
C TYR A 149 -14.10 -5.59 -15.35
N LEU A 150 -15.23 -5.83 -16.03
CA LEU A 150 -16.32 -4.83 -16.14
C LEU A 150 -16.86 -4.45 -14.76
N VAL A 151 -17.23 -5.44 -13.95
CA VAL A 151 -17.79 -5.22 -12.61
C VAL A 151 -16.75 -4.52 -11.71
N PHE A 152 -15.50 -4.94 -11.78
CA PHE A 152 -14.41 -4.31 -11.04
C PHE A 152 -14.19 -2.84 -11.46
N SER A 153 -14.24 -2.56 -12.77
CA SER A 153 -14.10 -1.19 -13.30
C SER A 153 -15.21 -0.27 -12.81
N LEU A 154 -16.45 -0.76 -12.75
CA LEU A 154 -17.60 -0.01 -12.22
C LEU A 154 -17.46 0.28 -10.71
N THR A 155 -16.68 -0.51 -10.00
CA THR A 155 -16.44 -0.35 -8.56
C THR A 155 -15.39 0.71 -8.24
N MET A 156 -14.62 1.20 -9.21
CA MET A 156 -13.54 2.16 -9.00
C MET A 156 -13.89 3.39 -8.15
N PRO A 157 -15.06 4.05 -8.32
CA PRO A 157 -15.43 5.18 -7.47
C PRO A 157 -15.51 4.81 -5.98
N PHE A 158 -16.00 3.61 -5.66
CA PHE A 158 -16.11 3.15 -4.27
C PHE A 158 -14.74 2.74 -3.71
N ILE A 159 -13.89 2.13 -4.52
CA ILE A 159 -12.50 1.82 -4.15
C ILE A 159 -11.73 3.11 -3.83
N LEU A 160 -11.83 4.13 -4.70
CA LEU A 160 -11.22 5.42 -4.41
C LEU A 160 -11.79 6.05 -3.15
N LEU A 161 -13.11 6.04 -2.97
CA LEU A 161 -13.77 6.62 -1.81
C LEU A 161 -13.30 5.96 -0.52
N PHE A 162 -13.12 4.64 -0.52
CA PHE A 162 -12.55 3.91 0.60
C PHE A 162 -11.11 4.36 0.89
N HIS A 163 -10.22 4.33 -0.12
CA HIS A 163 -8.81 4.72 0.05
C HIS A 163 -8.65 6.17 0.48
N LEU A 164 -9.40 7.10 -0.13
CA LEU A 164 -9.34 8.51 0.21
C LEU A 164 -9.80 8.75 1.65
N SER A 165 -10.97 8.20 2.02
CA SER A 165 -11.52 8.39 3.37
C SER A 165 -10.63 7.75 4.43
N ALA A 166 -10.10 6.55 4.17
CA ALA A 166 -9.15 5.87 5.06
C ALA A 166 -7.88 6.70 5.25
N SER A 167 -7.29 7.20 4.16
CA SER A 167 -6.08 8.04 4.21
C SER A 167 -6.31 9.35 4.97
N MET A 168 -7.48 9.99 4.77
CA MET A 168 -7.84 11.20 5.50
C MET A 168 -7.96 10.96 7.01
N ILE A 169 -8.59 9.86 7.41
CA ILE A 169 -8.72 9.50 8.83
C ILE A 169 -7.35 9.14 9.42
N LYS A 170 -6.49 8.42 8.68
CA LYS A 170 -5.11 8.14 9.07
C LYS A 170 -4.32 9.44 9.31
N CYS A 171 -4.43 10.40 8.39
CA CYS A 171 -3.76 11.70 8.51
C CYS A 171 -4.23 12.51 9.71
N SER A 172 -5.47 12.32 10.19
CA SER A 172 -5.94 12.91 11.44
C SER A 172 -5.37 12.24 12.70
N GLY A 173 -4.62 11.15 12.53
CA GLY A 173 -3.99 10.38 13.60
C GLY A 173 -4.82 9.21 14.12
N ASN A 174 -5.94 8.91 13.51
CA ASN A 174 -6.76 7.77 13.87
C ASN A 174 -6.47 6.60 12.92
N MET A 175 -5.60 5.67 13.34
CA MET A 175 -5.31 4.45 12.58
C MET A 175 -6.29 3.32 12.89
N GLN A 176 -6.99 3.36 14.03
CA GLN A 176 -7.86 2.27 14.47
C GLN A 176 -9.10 2.12 13.58
N LEU A 177 -9.72 3.24 13.21
CA LEU A 177 -10.94 3.20 12.40
C LEU A 177 -10.70 2.68 10.98
N PRO A 178 -9.69 3.14 10.23
CA PRO A 178 -9.35 2.55 8.93
C PRO A 178 -8.97 1.06 9.03
N SER A 179 -8.26 0.67 10.09
CA SER A 179 -7.91 -0.74 10.32
C SER A 179 -9.16 -1.60 10.55
N LEU A 180 -10.07 -1.14 11.40
CA LEU A 180 -11.34 -1.84 11.65
C LEU A 180 -12.17 -1.96 10.36
N MET A 181 -12.20 -0.91 9.54
CA MET A 181 -12.89 -0.92 8.25
C MET A 181 -12.23 -1.88 7.24
N SER A 182 -10.90 -2.04 7.27
CA SER A 182 -10.21 -3.03 6.44
C SER A 182 -10.54 -4.47 6.87
N VAL A 183 -10.64 -4.72 8.18
CA VAL A 183 -11.10 -6.02 8.70
C VAL A 183 -12.55 -6.28 8.31
N LEU A 184 -13.41 -5.28 8.44
CA LEU A 184 -14.82 -5.39 8.04
C LEU A 184 -14.94 -5.63 6.52
N LEU A 185 -14.14 -4.96 5.70
CA LEU A 185 -14.06 -5.18 4.27
C LEU A 185 -13.73 -6.65 3.96
N CYS A 186 -12.70 -7.20 4.60
CA CYS A 186 -12.30 -8.60 4.43
C CYS A 186 -13.43 -9.56 4.83
N VAL A 187 -14.06 -9.35 5.97
CA VAL A 187 -15.16 -10.21 6.46
C VAL A 187 -16.36 -10.15 5.52
N LEU A 188 -16.77 -8.96 5.09
CA LEU A 188 -17.89 -8.79 4.16
C LEU A 188 -17.56 -9.36 2.78
N ASP A 189 -16.33 -9.23 2.32
CA ASP A 189 -15.87 -9.79 1.06
C ASP A 189 -16.02 -11.31 1.05
N VAL A 190 -15.56 -11.99 2.10
CA VAL A 190 -15.74 -13.45 2.25
C VAL A 190 -17.22 -13.85 2.27
N ILE A 191 -18.06 -13.11 3.02
CA ILE A 191 -19.50 -13.40 3.12
C ILE A 191 -20.18 -13.21 1.76
N PHE A 192 -19.93 -12.09 1.09
CA PHE A 192 -20.53 -11.79 -0.21
C PHE A 192 -20.01 -12.71 -1.31
N ASN A 193 -18.71 -13.03 -1.31
CA ASN A 193 -18.15 -14.00 -2.25
C ASN A 193 -18.79 -15.37 -2.06
N TYR A 194 -18.96 -15.85 -0.82
CA TYR A 194 -19.67 -17.09 -0.55
C TYR A 194 -21.11 -17.04 -1.09
N LEU A 195 -21.84 -15.98 -0.83
CA LEU A 195 -23.21 -15.78 -1.30
C LEU A 195 -23.31 -15.78 -2.83
N PHE A 196 -22.50 -14.95 -3.51
CA PHE A 196 -22.61 -14.78 -4.96
C PHE A 196 -21.98 -15.93 -5.77
N ILE A 197 -20.87 -16.49 -5.28
CA ILE A 197 -20.19 -17.59 -5.98
C ILE A 197 -20.96 -18.90 -5.79
N TYR A 198 -21.24 -19.28 -4.54
CA TYR A 198 -21.73 -20.62 -4.24
C TYR A 198 -23.24 -20.71 -4.08
N MET A 199 -23.90 -19.76 -3.41
CA MET A 199 -25.35 -19.81 -3.21
C MET A 199 -26.13 -19.36 -4.45
N LEU A 200 -25.69 -18.29 -5.12
CA LEU A 200 -26.32 -17.75 -6.33
C LEU A 200 -25.71 -18.32 -7.62
N HIS A 201 -24.69 -19.15 -7.53
CA HIS A 201 -24.02 -19.80 -8.65
C HIS A 201 -23.57 -18.87 -9.78
N LEU A 202 -23.11 -17.66 -9.45
CA LEU A 202 -22.64 -16.66 -10.42
C LEU A 202 -21.18 -16.85 -10.83
N GLY A 203 -20.47 -17.82 -10.24
CA GLY A 203 -19.10 -18.16 -10.60
C GLY A 203 -18.13 -16.98 -10.50
N VAL A 204 -17.35 -16.78 -11.56
CA VAL A 204 -16.34 -15.70 -11.65
C VAL A 204 -16.94 -14.30 -11.47
N VAL A 205 -18.10 -14.07 -12.10
CA VAL A 205 -18.82 -12.77 -11.96
C VAL A 205 -19.28 -12.57 -10.51
N GLY A 206 -19.66 -13.65 -9.84
CA GLY A 206 -20.02 -13.64 -8.42
C GLY A 206 -18.89 -13.15 -7.52
N ALA A 207 -17.64 -13.53 -7.81
CA ALA A 207 -16.45 -13.02 -7.09
C ALA A 207 -16.29 -11.49 -7.27
N ALA A 208 -16.45 -10.99 -8.49
CA ALA A 208 -16.38 -9.56 -8.75
C ALA A 208 -17.49 -8.78 -8.03
N ILE A 209 -18.72 -9.27 -8.08
CA ILE A 209 -19.86 -8.65 -7.41
C ILE A 209 -19.69 -8.69 -5.90
N GLY A 210 -19.22 -9.80 -5.33
CA GLY A 210 -18.97 -9.94 -3.90
C GLY A 210 -17.98 -8.91 -3.38
N THR A 211 -16.83 -8.81 -4.01
CA THR A 211 -15.81 -7.80 -3.69
C THR A 211 -16.34 -6.38 -3.87
N SER A 212 -17.10 -6.12 -4.95
CA SER A 212 -17.71 -4.81 -5.19
C SER A 212 -18.69 -4.43 -4.08
N MET A 213 -19.55 -5.35 -3.67
CA MET A 213 -20.50 -5.14 -2.57
C MET A 213 -19.80 -4.89 -1.23
N ALA A 214 -18.69 -5.58 -0.99
CA ALA A 214 -17.87 -5.34 0.20
C ALA A 214 -17.28 -3.91 0.21
N TYR A 215 -16.74 -3.45 -0.93
CA TYR A 215 -16.26 -2.06 -1.07
C TYR A 215 -17.39 -1.04 -0.92
N ILE A 216 -18.54 -1.25 -1.52
CA ILE A 216 -19.70 -0.34 -1.38
C ILE A 216 -20.13 -0.27 0.09
N SER A 217 -20.25 -1.42 0.75
CA SER A 217 -20.71 -1.52 2.14
C SER A 217 -19.74 -0.90 3.14
N THR A 218 -18.46 -0.77 2.81
CA THR A 218 -17.43 -0.19 3.70
C THR A 218 -17.05 1.23 3.32
N SER A 219 -17.03 1.57 2.03
CA SER A 219 -16.64 2.91 1.55
C SER A 219 -17.63 4.00 1.97
N LEU A 220 -18.91 3.71 1.96
CA LEU A 220 -19.94 4.67 2.36
C LEU A 220 -19.88 4.99 3.87
N PRO A 221 -19.84 4.01 4.79
CA PRO A 221 -19.66 4.28 6.22
C PRO A 221 -18.37 5.01 6.56
N ILE A 222 -17.23 4.61 5.98
CA ILE A 222 -15.94 5.27 6.28
C ILE A 222 -15.93 6.71 5.74
N ALA A 223 -16.51 6.96 4.58
CA ALA A 223 -16.67 8.31 4.02
C ALA A 223 -17.58 9.18 4.90
N TRP A 224 -18.69 8.62 5.38
CA TRP A 224 -19.57 9.31 6.31
C TRP A 224 -18.87 9.64 7.63
N MET A 225 -18.09 8.70 8.17
CA MET A 225 -17.29 8.93 9.38
C MET A 225 -16.22 10.00 9.16
N ALA A 226 -15.54 10.00 8.00
CA ALA A 226 -14.54 11.02 7.67
C ALA A 226 -15.15 12.41 7.51
N THR A 227 -16.29 12.51 6.82
CA THR A 227 -16.91 13.79 6.45
C THR A 227 -17.82 14.39 7.53
N ARG A 228 -18.34 13.56 8.46
CA ARG A 228 -19.35 13.99 9.45
C ARG A 228 -18.94 13.75 10.92
N ARG A 229 -18.22 12.67 11.21
CA ARG A 229 -17.90 12.25 12.59
C ARG A 229 -16.48 12.54 13.04
N ASN A 230 -15.57 12.84 12.12
CA ASN A 230 -14.19 13.15 12.46
C ASN A 230 -14.11 14.51 13.16
N LYS A 231 -13.43 14.59 14.30
CA LYS A 231 -13.32 15.82 15.11
C LYS A 231 -12.61 16.97 14.38
N ILE A 232 -11.70 16.65 13.45
CA ILE A 232 -10.86 17.63 12.74
C ILE A 232 -11.38 17.86 11.32
N LEU A 233 -11.77 16.80 10.63
CA LEU A 233 -12.06 16.80 9.18
C LEU A 233 -13.55 16.88 8.84
N ALA A 234 -14.45 16.88 9.83
CA ALA A 234 -15.88 16.97 9.55
C ALA A 234 -16.21 18.25 8.77
N LEU A 235 -16.75 18.07 7.55
CA LEU A 235 -16.96 19.17 6.61
C LEU A 235 -18.05 20.15 7.05
N GLN A 236 -18.91 19.72 7.98
CA GLN A 236 -19.97 20.55 8.56
C GLN A 236 -19.45 21.60 9.57
N LEU A 237 -18.18 21.50 9.99
CA LEU A 237 -17.57 22.48 10.91
C LEU A 237 -17.30 23.84 10.25
N ASP A 238 -17.28 23.88 8.92
CA ASP A 238 -17.07 25.09 8.16
C ASP A 238 -18.39 25.53 7.49
N ASN A 239 -18.93 26.66 7.91
CA ASN A 239 -20.09 27.29 7.29
C ASN A 239 -19.74 28.17 6.07
N VAL A 240 -18.64 27.87 5.40
CA VAL A 240 -18.14 28.66 4.26
C VAL A 240 -18.47 27.93 2.95
N PRO A 241 -18.97 28.64 1.93
CA PRO A 241 -19.21 28.05 0.63
C PRO A 241 -17.91 27.49 0.02
N PHE A 242 -18.01 26.40 -0.71
CA PHE A 242 -16.88 25.79 -1.39
C PHE A 242 -16.30 26.76 -2.44
N LYS A 243 -15.00 26.98 -2.37
CA LYS A 243 -14.23 27.72 -3.38
C LYS A 243 -13.20 26.80 -4.00
N TRP A 244 -13.18 26.76 -5.32
CA TRP A 244 -12.18 26.00 -6.06
C TRP A 244 -10.81 26.67 -5.97
N VAL A 245 -9.79 25.91 -5.57
CA VAL A 245 -8.40 26.39 -5.45
C VAL A 245 -7.50 25.44 -6.24
N TRP A 246 -7.03 25.92 -7.38
CA TRP A 246 -6.16 25.13 -8.26
C TRP A 246 -4.84 24.69 -7.62
N ASP A 247 -4.31 25.47 -6.68
CA ASP A 247 -3.06 25.16 -5.99
C ASP A 247 -3.14 23.80 -5.27
N TYR A 248 -4.27 23.48 -4.64
CA TYR A 248 -4.47 22.17 -3.99
C TYR A 248 -4.47 21.02 -4.99
N VAL A 249 -5.09 21.21 -6.13
CA VAL A 249 -5.13 20.19 -7.20
C VAL A 249 -3.75 20.01 -7.81
N THR A 250 -3.05 21.09 -8.13
CA THR A 250 -1.70 21.04 -8.71
C THR A 250 -0.71 20.36 -7.77
N LYS A 251 -0.77 20.66 -6.47
CA LYS A 251 0.05 19.99 -5.46
C LYS A 251 -0.30 18.51 -5.33
N ALA A 252 -1.59 18.16 -5.37
CA ALA A 252 -2.02 16.76 -5.34
C ALA A 252 -1.47 16.00 -6.54
N ILE A 253 -1.57 16.54 -7.75
CA ILE A 253 -1.01 15.92 -8.95
C ILE A 253 0.50 15.76 -8.84
N ARG A 254 1.21 16.78 -8.35
CA ARG A 254 2.66 16.73 -8.16
C ARG A 254 3.10 15.61 -7.22
N ILE A 255 2.30 15.29 -6.20
CA ILE A 255 2.56 14.20 -5.26
C ILE A 255 2.12 12.85 -5.84
N SER A 256 0.92 12.79 -6.42
CA SER A 256 0.31 11.53 -6.89
C SER A 256 0.91 11.00 -8.17
N LEU A 257 1.24 11.87 -9.13
CA LEU A 257 1.69 11.45 -10.46
C LEU A 257 2.97 10.62 -10.43
N PRO A 258 4.04 10.99 -9.70
CA PRO A 258 5.23 10.14 -9.60
C PRO A 258 4.90 8.77 -8.98
N MET A 259 4.01 8.71 -8.00
CA MET A 259 3.58 7.45 -7.36
C MET A 259 2.80 6.57 -8.34
N ALA A 260 1.89 7.16 -9.13
CA ALA A 260 1.12 6.43 -10.13
C ALA A 260 2.03 5.88 -11.25
N ILE A 261 2.95 6.70 -11.78
CA ILE A 261 3.93 6.26 -12.78
C ILE A 261 4.83 5.16 -12.21
N GLN A 262 5.28 5.30 -10.97
CA GLN A 262 6.04 4.25 -10.29
C GLN A 262 5.24 2.94 -10.24
N SER A 263 3.95 2.97 -9.89
CA SER A 263 3.10 1.77 -9.84
C SER A 263 3.00 1.08 -11.19
N VAL A 264 2.83 1.84 -12.27
CA VAL A 264 2.79 1.31 -13.65
C VAL A 264 4.11 0.63 -14.02
N LEU A 265 5.23 1.32 -13.79
CA LEU A 265 6.55 0.81 -14.17
C LEU A 265 7.02 -0.34 -13.28
N MET A 266 6.61 -0.37 -12.01
CA MET A 266 6.87 -1.50 -11.11
C MET A 266 6.07 -2.73 -11.52
N SER A 267 4.81 -2.57 -11.95
CA SER A 267 4.02 -3.67 -12.52
C SER A 267 4.67 -4.22 -13.79
N GLY A 268 5.17 -3.35 -14.67
CA GLY A 268 5.95 -3.75 -15.83
C GLY A 268 7.22 -4.53 -15.48
N ALA A 269 7.93 -4.11 -14.43
CA ALA A 269 9.11 -4.82 -13.93
C ALA A 269 8.77 -6.22 -13.38
N GLN A 270 7.61 -6.38 -12.72
CA GLN A 270 7.14 -7.70 -12.28
C GLN A 270 6.86 -8.63 -13.46
N ILE A 271 6.28 -8.13 -14.54
CA ILE A 271 6.08 -8.90 -15.77
C ILE A 271 7.43 -9.37 -16.32
N VAL A 272 8.42 -8.48 -16.41
CA VAL A 272 9.79 -8.83 -16.90
C VAL A 272 10.44 -9.85 -15.97
N SER A 273 10.26 -9.72 -14.65
CA SER A 273 10.75 -10.71 -13.67
C SER A 273 10.15 -12.09 -13.92
N THR A 274 8.84 -12.16 -14.19
CA THR A 274 8.15 -13.40 -14.53
C THR A 274 8.69 -14.01 -15.82
N LEU A 275 8.97 -13.19 -16.83
CA LEU A 275 9.59 -13.64 -18.10
C LEU A 275 11.01 -14.21 -17.89
N ILE A 276 11.76 -13.71 -16.92
CA ILE A 276 13.08 -14.25 -16.54
C ILE A 276 12.93 -15.63 -15.86
N VAL A 277 11.91 -15.81 -15.03
CA VAL A 277 11.66 -17.07 -14.30
C VAL A 277 11.03 -18.14 -15.17
N ALA A 278 10.17 -17.78 -16.12
CA ALA A 278 9.41 -18.73 -16.94
C ALA A 278 10.28 -19.80 -17.65
N PRO A 279 11.44 -19.48 -18.26
CA PRO A 279 12.30 -20.48 -18.90
C PRO A 279 12.94 -21.48 -17.94
N LEU A 280 12.93 -21.23 -16.64
CA LEU A 280 13.55 -22.09 -15.63
C LEU A 280 12.75 -23.36 -15.31
N GLY A 281 11.52 -23.47 -15.83
CA GLY A 281 10.67 -24.63 -15.72
C GLY A 281 9.55 -24.50 -14.66
N ASN A 282 8.63 -25.48 -14.67
CA ASN A 282 7.43 -25.44 -13.83
C ASN A 282 7.71 -25.46 -12.32
N ILE A 283 8.73 -26.21 -11.90
CA ILE A 283 9.13 -26.26 -10.48
C ILE A 283 9.63 -24.88 -10.03
N ALA A 284 10.41 -24.20 -10.84
CA ALA A 284 10.90 -22.86 -10.54
C ALA A 284 9.75 -21.84 -10.49
N ILE A 285 8.81 -21.88 -11.45
CA ILE A 285 7.64 -21.00 -11.48
C ILE A 285 6.79 -21.20 -10.22
N ALA A 286 6.48 -22.45 -9.86
CA ALA A 286 5.68 -22.76 -8.67
C ALA A 286 6.40 -22.35 -7.39
N SER A 287 7.68 -22.67 -7.26
CA SER A 287 8.49 -22.27 -6.09
C SER A 287 8.56 -20.76 -5.93
N ASN A 288 8.73 -20.03 -7.03
CA ASN A 288 8.73 -18.56 -7.03
C ASN A 288 7.39 -17.99 -6.55
N SER A 289 6.28 -18.49 -7.06
CA SER A 289 4.94 -18.03 -6.67
C SER A 289 4.65 -18.28 -5.19
N PHE A 290 4.96 -19.47 -4.69
CA PHE A 290 4.75 -19.80 -3.28
C PHE A 290 5.68 -19.01 -2.35
N ALA A 291 6.92 -18.81 -2.75
CA ALA A 291 7.86 -18.01 -1.99
C ALA A 291 7.43 -16.54 -1.90
N ILE A 292 6.96 -15.93 -3.00
CA ILE A 292 6.40 -14.57 -3.00
C ILE A 292 5.21 -14.47 -2.05
N THR A 293 4.33 -15.47 -2.05
CA THR A 293 3.17 -15.50 -1.15
C THR A 293 3.61 -15.58 0.32
N ALA A 294 4.58 -16.43 0.64
CA ALA A 294 5.12 -16.57 1.99
C ALA A 294 5.84 -15.29 2.46
N GLU A 295 6.67 -14.70 1.59
CA GLU A 295 7.38 -13.45 1.85
C GLU A 295 6.42 -12.29 2.11
N SER A 296 5.28 -12.23 1.41
CA SER A 296 4.31 -11.13 1.55
C SER A 296 3.83 -10.94 2.99
N LEU A 297 3.67 -12.01 3.76
CA LEU A 297 3.33 -11.94 5.17
C LEU A 297 4.44 -11.32 6.02
N CYS A 298 5.70 -11.49 5.62
CA CYS A 298 6.85 -11.01 6.36
C CYS A 298 7.09 -9.51 6.17
N TYR A 299 6.84 -8.95 4.97
CA TYR A 299 7.09 -7.54 4.73
C TYR A 299 5.87 -6.62 5.00
N MET A 300 4.68 -7.13 5.17
CA MET A 300 3.48 -6.32 5.47
C MET A 300 3.60 -5.46 6.74
N PRO A 301 4.23 -5.90 7.82
CA PRO A 301 4.51 -5.02 8.97
C PRO A 301 5.30 -3.76 8.60
N GLY A 302 6.22 -3.84 7.66
CA GLY A 302 6.98 -2.69 7.15
C GLY A 302 6.07 -1.62 6.54
N TYR A 303 5.08 -2.01 5.75
CA TYR A 303 4.08 -1.08 5.20
C TYR A 303 3.19 -0.46 6.27
N GLY A 304 2.81 -1.24 7.29
CA GLY A 304 2.04 -0.70 8.42
C GLY A 304 2.80 0.36 9.22
N ILE A 305 4.09 0.14 9.46
CA ILE A 305 4.98 1.13 10.09
C ILE A 305 5.18 2.33 9.15
N GLY A 306 5.27 2.10 7.85
CA GLY A 306 5.33 3.14 6.83
C GLY A 306 4.13 4.09 6.85
N ASP A 307 2.93 3.56 6.98
CA ASP A 307 1.69 4.37 7.12
C ASP A 307 1.75 5.29 8.36
N ALA A 308 2.21 4.75 9.50
CA ALA A 308 2.41 5.55 10.71
C ALA A 308 3.48 6.64 10.49
N ALA A 309 4.58 6.30 9.82
CA ALA A 309 5.65 7.22 9.49
C ALA A 309 5.16 8.36 8.58
N THR A 310 4.37 8.05 7.55
CA THR A 310 3.77 9.05 6.64
C THR A 310 2.93 10.07 7.41
N THR A 311 2.11 9.61 8.35
CA THR A 311 1.24 10.48 9.16
C THR A 311 2.06 11.36 10.12
N LEU A 312 3.01 10.75 10.85
CA LEU A 312 3.83 11.46 11.84
C LEU A 312 4.75 12.49 11.18
N VAL A 313 5.40 12.10 10.10
CA VAL A 313 6.27 12.98 9.31
C VAL A 313 5.44 14.10 8.66
N GLY A 314 4.27 13.78 8.08
CA GLY A 314 3.40 14.78 7.49
C GLY A 314 2.94 15.84 8.50
N GLN A 315 2.52 15.44 9.69
CA GLN A 315 2.09 16.37 10.73
C GLN A 315 3.26 17.19 11.31
N THR A 316 4.41 16.56 11.57
CA THR A 316 5.60 17.29 12.07
C THR A 316 6.19 18.23 11.03
N TYR A 317 6.12 17.84 9.75
CA TYR A 317 6.50 18.68 8.62
C TYR A 317 5.60 19.91 8.52
N GLY A 318 4.29 19.72 8.60
CA GLY A 318 3.31 20.82 8.60
C GLY A 318 3.42 21.72 9.82
N ALA A 319 3.77 21.18 10.99
CA ALA A 319 4.04 21.93 12.20
C ALA A 319 5.35 22.76 12.13
N GLY A 320 6.19 22.54 11.12
CA GLY A 320 7.49 23.22 10.99
C GLY A 320 8.54 22.73 12.00
N ARG A 321 8.36 21.53 12.58
CA ARG A 321 9.23 20.98 13.63
C ARG A 321 10.24 20.00 13.04
N LYS A 322 11.30 20.53 12.48
CA LYS A 322 12.34 19.77 11.77
C LYS A 322 13.02 18.69 12.61
N ASP A 323 13.36 19.00 13.86
CA ASP A 323 14.04 18.07 14.75
C ASP A 323 13.13 16.90 15.13
N LEU A 324 11.86 17.20 15.41
CA LEU A 324 10.87 16.18 15.72
C LEU A 324 10.57 15.29 14.49
N CYS A 325 10.52 15.92 13.32
CA CYS A 325 10.37 15.24 12.04
C CYS A 325 11.51 14.24 11.79
N LYS A 326 12.77 14.65 11.98
CA LYS A 326 13.93 13.75 11.91
C LYS A 326 13.86 12.63 12.94
N SER A 327 13.51 12.99 14.19
CA SER A 327 13.41 12.02 15.27
C SER A 327 12.41 10.90 14.96
N PHE A 328 11.21 11.27 14.51
CA PHE A 328 10.20 10.27 14.08
C PHE A 328 10.68 9.47 12.89
N ALA A 329 11.32 10.10 11.91
CA ALA A 329 11.85 9.40 10.73
C ALA A 329 12.86 8.33 11.13
N TYR A 330 13.84 8.65 11.96
CA TYR A 330 14.86 7.69 12.39
C TYR A 330 14.29 6.59 13.28
N MET A 331 13.37 6.92 14.19
CA MET A 331 12.74 5.94 15.06
C MET A 331 11.85 4.96 14.29
N THR A 332 11.07 5.45 13.31
CA THR A 332 10.20 4.59 12.50
C THR A 332 10.99 3.68 11.57
N VAL A 333 12.06 4.17 10.95
CA VAL A 333 12.94 3.32 10.13
C VAL A 333 13.64 2.29 11.00
N GLY A 334 14.18 2.68 12.16
CA GLY A 334 14.82 1.74 13.10
C GLY A 334 13.86 0.66 13.58
N LEU A 335 12.63 1.04 13.95
CA LEU A 335 11.59 0.09 14.35
C LEU A 335 11.20 -0.83 13.18
N GLY A 336 11.04 -0.31 11.98
CA GLY A 336 10.75 -1.09 10.79
C GLY A 336 11.83 -2.12 10.49
N MET A 337 13.10 -1.70 10.52
CA MET A 337 14.24 -2.60 10.33
C MET A 337 14.29 -3.70 11.41
N LEU A 338 14.04 -3.36 12.66
CA LEU A 338 14.04 -4.33 13.78
C LEU A 338 12.90 -5.34 13.63
N VAL A 339 11.68 -4.87 13.36
CA VAL A 339 10.51 -5.75 13.19
C VAL A 339 10.69 -6.67 12.00
N MET A 340 11.14 -6.16 10.85
CA MET A 340 11.35 -6.99 9.68
C MET A 340 12.60 -7.87 9.78
N ALA A 341 13.61 -7.49 10.54
CA ALA A 341 14.71 -8.40 10.88
C ALA A 341 14.20 -9.60 11.69
N PHE A 342 13.30 -9.35 12.63
CA PHE A 342 12.67 -10.43 13.41
C PHE A 342 11.78 -11.31 12.54
N MET A 343 10.97 -10.72 11.66
CA MET A 343 10.15 -11.46 10.70
C MET A 343 11.00 -12.25 9.70
N GLY A 344 12.12 -11.70 9.24
CA GLY A 344 13.10 -12.39 8.40
C GLY A 344 13.75 -13.58 9.13
N LEU A 345 14.03 -13.46 10.42
CA LEU A 345 14.51 -14.58 11.24
C LEU A 345 13.46 -15.68 11.34
N ILE A 346 12.20 -15.33 11.60
CA ILE A 346 11.08 -16.29 11.59
C ILE A 346 10.99 -16.98 10.24
N MET A 347 11.01 -16.21 9.15
CA MET A 347 10.97 -16.74 7.79
C MET A 347 12.13 -17.68 7.50
N TYR A 348 13.34 -17.35 7.94
CA TYR A 348 14.52 -18.18 7.77
C TYR A 348 14.40 -19.53 8.48
N ILE A 349 13.92 -19.53 9.73
CA ILE A 349 13.75 -20.73 10.56
C ILE A 349 12.61 -21.59 10.02
N PHE A 350 11.45 -21.00 9.77
CA PHE A 350 10.22 -21.70 9.39
C PHE A 350 9.97 -21.76 7.87
N ALA A 351 10.96 -21.44 7.05
CA ALA A 351 10.81 -21.51 5.59
C ALA A 351 10.34 -22.89 5.08
N PRO A 352 10.82 -24.05 5.57
CA PRO A 352 10.34 -25.35 5.14
C PRO A 352 8.84 -25.55 5.45
N GLU A 353 8.39 -25.13 6.62
CA GLU A 353 7.00 -25.23 7.06
C GLU A 353 6.10 -24.30 6.26
N MET A 354 6.54 -23.05 6.03
CA MET A 354 5.79 -22.06 5.25
C MET A 354 5.53 -22.55 3.82
N ILE A 355 6.57 -23.04 3.15
CA ILE A 355 6.41 -23.61 1.80
C ILE A 355 5.66 -24.95 1.84
N GLY A 356 5.88 -25.77 2.88
CA GLY A 356 5.20 -27.04 3.06
C GLY A 356 3.69 -26.93 3.24
N LEU A 357 3.21 -25.83 3.82
CA LEU A 357 1.77 -25.52 3.88
C LEU A 357 1.16 -25.20 2.51
N LEU A 358 1.97 -24.68 1.59
CA LEU A 358 1.52 -24.26 0.25
C LEU A 358 1.66 -25.37 -0.78
N SER A 359 2.63 -26.28 -0.63
CA SER A 359 2.85 -27.38 -1.57
C SER A 359 3.38 -28.64 -0.87
N PRO A 360 2.79 -29.82 -1.20
CA PRO A 360 3.30 -31.11 -0.73
C PRO A 360 4.49 -31.63 -1.56
N VAL A 361 4.82 -30.99 -2.68
CA VAL A 361 5.87 -31.45 -3.61
C VAL A 361 7.25 -31.14 -3.06
N GLU A 362 8.07 -32.18 -2.84
CA GLU A 362 9.38 -32.07 -2.19
C GLU A 362 10.35 -31.15 -2.95
N SER A 363 10.39 -31.23 -4.28
CA SER A 363 11.27 -30.37 -5.10
C SER A 363 10.90 -28.88 -4.99
N ILE A 364 9.62 -28.55 -4.89
CA ILE A 364 9.11 -27.19 -4.69
C ILE A 364 9.46 -26.73 -3.27
N ARG A 365 9.25 -27.58 -2.27
CA ARG A 365 9.58 -27.27 -0.86
C ARG A 365 11.07 -26.97 -0.69
N THR A 366 11.93 -27.79 -1.25
CA THR A 366 13.38 -27.63 -1.15
C THR A 366 13.85 -26.33 -1.81
N LEU A 367 13.42 -26.08 -3.04
CA LEU A 367 13.79 -24.87 -3.77
C LEU A 367 13.19 -23.62 -3.12
N GLY A 368 11.91 -23.64 -2.77
CA GLY A 368 11.22 -22.55 -2.11
C GLY A 368 11.84 -22.19 -0.75
N THR A 369 12.20 -23.18 0.05
CA THR A 369 12.93 -22.98 1.30
C THR A 369 14.26 -22.27 1.08
N THR A 370 15.03 -22.70 0.08
CA THR A 370 16.34 -22.11 -0.22
C THR A 370 16.21 -20.65 -0.62
N ILE A 371 15.27 -20.31 -1.51
CA ILE A 371 15.10 -18.94 -1.98
C ILE A 371 14.57 -18.01 -0.89
N LEU A 372 13.63 -18.46 -0.05
CA LEU A 372 13.17 -17.69 1.12
C LEU A 372 14.30 -17.39 2.10
N ARG A 373 15.20 -18.34 2.33
CA ARG A 373 16.36 -18.14 3.21
C ARG A 373 17.37 -17.14 2.64
N ILE A 374 17.51 -17.07 1.31
CA ILE A 374 18.34 -16.05 0.65
C ILE A 374 17.75 -14.67 0.91
N GLU A 375 16.43 -14.52 0.76
CA GLU A 375 15.73 -13.24 0.94
C GLU A 375 15.73 -12.75 2.38
N ALA A 376 15.65 -13.66 3.35
CA ALA A 376 15.53 -13.33 4.77
C ALA A 376 16.62 -12.36 5.27
N PHE A 377 17.82 -12.40 4.69
CA PHE A 377 18.91 -11.48 5.03
C PHE A 377 18.69 -10.05 4.52
N ALA A 378 17.88 -9.87 3.48
CA ALA A 378 17.59 -8.56 2.91
C ALA A 378 16.40 -7.85 3.59
N GLU A 379 15.62 -8.55 4.39
CA GLU A 379 14.40 -8.02 5.04
C GLU A 379 14.62 -6.72 5.83
N PRO A 380 15.67 -6.54 6.64
CA PRO A 380 15.91 -5.27 7.32
C PRO A 380 16.12 -4.10 6.37
N PHE A 381 16.83 -4.33 5.26
CA PHE A 381 17.05 -3.30 4.24
C PHE A 381 15.80 -3.04 3.40
N PHE A 382 14.99 -4.06 3.19
CA PHE A 382 13.68 -3.90 2.58
C PHE A 382 12.79 -3.00 3.45
N ALA A 383 12.76 -3.22 4.77
CA ALA A 383 12.10 -2.32 5.72
C ALA A 383 12.59 -0.88 5.60
N ALA A 384 13.91 -0.69 5.53
CA ALA A 384 14.50 0.64 5.39
C ALA A 384 13.98 1.34 4.12
N SER A 385 13.88 0.63 3.00
CA SER A 385 13.35 1.19 1.76
C SER A 385 11.87 1.54 1.85
N ILE A 386 11.03 0.66 2.41
CA ILE A 386 9.58 0.86 2.57
C ILE A 386 9.30 2.06 3.48
N VAL A 387 9.89 2.08 4.67
CA VAL A 387 9.60 3.11 5.66
C VAL A 387 10.20 4.46 5.25
N ALA A 388 11.43 4.48 4.71
CA ALA A 388 12.04 5.72 4.23
C ALA A 388 11.31 6.30 3.00
N TYR A 389 10.79 5.47 2.10
CA TYR A 389 9.88 5.90 1.04
C TYR A 389 8.65 6.59 1.62
N SER A 390 8.00 5.97 2.59
CA SER A 390 6.81 6.48 3.27
C SER A 390 7.08 7.82 3.99
N ILE A 391 8.25 7.98 4.58
CA ILE A 391 8.73 9.25 5.17
C ILE A 391 8.82 10.34 4.11
N CYS A 392 9.43 10.04 2.97
CA CYS A 392 9.54 11.00 1.87
C CYS A 392 8.16 11.39 1.32
N VAL A 393 7.24 10.44 1.19
CA VAL A 393 5.85 10.69 0.79
C VAL A 393 5.17 11.60 1.81
N GLY A 394 5.31 11.34 3.11
CA GLY A 394 4.78 12.18 4.18
C GLY A 394 5.31 13.61 4.15
N ALA A 395 6.56 13.82 3.73
CA ALA A 395 7.15 15.14 3.51
C ALA A 395 6.71 15.79 2.17
N GLY A 396 5.98 15.07 1.32
CA GLY A 396 5.55 15.54 0.00
C GLY A 396 6.62 15.40 -1.11
N ASP A 397 7.73 14.73 -0.83
CA ASP A 397 8.80 14.44 -1.80
C ASP A 397 8.60 13.03 -2.37
N THR A 398 7.90 12.93 -3.48
CA THR A 398 7.54 11.64 -4.11
C THR A 398 8.34 11.32 -5.36
N LEU A 399 8.77 12.34 -6.10
CA LEU A 399 9.45 12.15 -7.39
C LEU A 399 10.80 11.44 -7.24
N ARG A 400 11.65 11.93 -6.35
CA ARG A 400 13.00 11.35 -6.19
C ARG A 400 12.97 9.93 -5.61
N PRO A 401 12.17 9.64 -4.56
CA PRO A 401 11.99 8.26 -4.10
C PRO A 401 11.41 7.33 -5.15
N ALA A 402 10.49 7.80 -5.99
CA ALA A 402 9.96 7.02 -7.11
C ALA A 402 11.06 6.66 -8.11
N ILE A 403 11.89 7.63 -8.50
CA ILE A 403 13.05 7.39 -9.38
C ILE A 403 14.03 6.39 -8.75
N MET A 404 14.31 6.53 -7.44
CA MET A 404 15.22 5.60 -6.74
C MET A 404 14.69 4.16 -6.76
N ASN A 405 13.39 3.96 -6.52
CA ASN A 405 12.75 2.65 -6.62
C ASN A 405 12.83 2.09 -8.04
N LEU A 406 12.52 2.91 -9.06
CA LEU A 406 12.53 2.47 -10.44
C LEU A 406 13.93 2.13 -10.95
N VAL A 407 14.93 2.96 -10.64
CA VAL A 407 16.32 2.70 -11.01
C VAL A 407 16.82 1.42 -10.32
N SER A 408 16.54 1.24 -9.04
CA SER A 408 16.90 0.03 -8.32
C SER A 408 16.28 -1.21 -8.96
N MET A 409 14.98 -1.18 -9.23
CA MET A 409 14.25 -2.32 -9.80
C MET A 409 14.70 -2.65 -11.23
N TRP A 410 14.70 -1.66 -12.10
CA TRP A 410 14.98 -1.88 -13.53
C TRP A 410 16.47 -2.07 -13.83
N CYS A 411 17.35 -1.25 -13.24
CA CYS A 411 18.78 -1.27 -13.57
C CYS A 411 19.56 -2.28 -12.70
N VAL A 412 19.16 -2.53 -11.46
CA VAL A 412 19.89 -3.45 -10.57
C VAL A 412 19.22 -4.81 -10.56
N ARG A 413 17.96 -4.89 -10.12
CA ARG A 413 17.28 -6.19 -9.91
C ARG A 413 17.11 -6.99 -11.19
N LEU A 414 16.51 -6.40 -12.22
CA LEU A 414 16.23 -7.13 -13.47
C LEU A 414 17.49 -7.49 -14.22
N THR A 415 18.49 -6.62 -14.23
CA THR A 415 19.77 -6.89 -14.87
C THR A 415 20.53 -8.02 -14.19
N LEU A 416 20.65 -7.98 -12.86
CA LEU A 416 21.29 -9.04 -12.10
C LEU A 416 20.50 -10.34 -12.16
N ALA A 417 19.17 -10.28 -12.11
CA ALA A 417 18.34 -11.48 -12.22
C ALA A 417 18.50 -12.17 -13.57
N ALA A 418 18.49 -11.41 -14.67
CA ALA A 418 18.72 -11.97 -16.01
C ALA A 418 20.11 -12.59 -16.17
N TRP A 419 21.11 -12.02 -15.52
CA TRP A 419 22.46 -12.55 -15.56
C TRP A 419 22.63 -13.77 -14.68
N LEU A 420 22.25 -13.69 -13.40
CA LEU A 420 22.42 -14.77 -12.43
C LEU A 420 21.49 -15.97 -12.68
N ALA A 421 20.35 -15.75 -13.32
CA ALA A 421 19.43 -16.84 -13.67
C ALA A 421 20.06 -17.86 -14.62
N ARG A 422 21.02 -17.46 -15.46
CA ARG A 422 21.72 -18.33 -16.43
C ARG A 422 22.52 -19.43 -15.74
N ASP A 423 23.24 -19.06 -14.68
CA ASP A 423 24.16 -19.97 -13.98
C ASP A 423 23.54 -20.62 -12.76
N TYR A 424 22.65 -19.92 -12.06
CA TYR A 424 22.10 -20.33 -10.76
C TYR A 424 20.57 -20.56 -10.77
N GLY A 425 19.91 -20.39 -11.90
CA GLY A 425 18.46 -20.57 -12.01
C GLY A 425 17.68 -19.64 -11.07
N LEU A 426 16.63 -20.17 -10.44
CA LEU A 426 15.78 -19.40 -9.52
C LEU A 426 16.54 -18.86 -8.30
N LYS A 427 17.53 -19.58 -7.80
CA LYS A 427 18.40 -19.10 -6.71
C LYS A 427 19.13 -17.82 -7.10
N GLY A 428 19.58 -17.73 -8.37
CA GLY A 428 20.20 -16.52 -8.92
C GLY A 428 19.22 -15.33 -8.97
N VAL A 429 17.99 -15.56 -9.37
CA VAL A 429 16.94 -14.51 -9.40
C VAL A 429 16.68 -13.94 -8.00
N TRP A 430 16.54 -14.80 -6.99
CA TRP A 430 16.31 -14.36 -5.61
C TRP A 430 17.55 -13.77 -4.97
N THR A 431 18.74 -14.22 -5.32
CA THR A 431 20.00 -13.55 -4.92
C THR A 431 20.06 -12.13 -5.50
N ALA A 432 19.69 -11.94 -6.76
CA ALA A 432 19.60 -10.62 -7.38
C ALA A 432 18.58 -9.73 -6.66
N MET A 433 17.45 -10.29 -6.23
CA MET A 433 16.44 -9.61 -5.42
C MET A 433 17.00 -9.17 -4.08
N ALA A 434 17.68 -10.05 -3.36
CA ALA A 434 18.28 -9.74 -2.06
C ALA A 434 19.37 -8.67 -2.17
N ILE A 435 20.23 -8.72 -3.18
CA ILE A 435 21.23 -7.69 -3.47
C ILE A 435 20.57 -6.34 -3.76
N GLU A 436 19.55 -6.34 -4.61
CA GLU A 436 18.82 -5.11 -4.97
C GLU A 436 18.11 -4.50 -3.78
N LEU A 437 17.42 -5.28 -2.96
CA LEU A 437 16.75 -4.79 -1.76
C LEU A 437 17.74 -4.20 -0.74
N THR A 438 18.90 -4.82 -0.59
CA THR A 438 19.98 -4.28 0.23
C THR A 438 20.52 -2.97 -0.34
N PHE A 439 20.73 -2.89 -1.64
CA PHE A 439 21.14 -1.66 -2.33
C PHE A 439 20.08 -0.58 -2.18
N ARG A 440 18.82 -0.88 -2.45
CA ARG A 440 17.69 0.06 -2.33
C ARG A 440 17.57 0.58 -0.91
N GLY A 441 17.58 -0.29 0.09
CA GLY A 441 17.57 0.11 1.50
C GLY A 441 18.71 1.04 1.85
N SER A 442 19.93 0.74 1.37
CA SER A 442 21.12 1.55 1.62
C SER A 442 21.02 2.97 1.01
N ILE A 443 20.56 3.09 -0.23
CA ILE A 443 20.39 4.42 -0.85
C ILE A 443 19.28 5.24 -0.19
N PHE A 444 18.21 4.58 0.27
CA PHE A 444 17.15 5.26 1.04
C PHE A 444 17.63 5.71 2.41
N LEU A 445 18.41 4.92 3.13
CA LEU A 445 19.06 5.31 4.39
C LEU A 445 20.02 6.49 4.18
N TYR A 446 20.85 6.44 3.15
CA TYR A 446 21.74 7.55 2.80
C TYR A 446 20.96 8.84 2.55
N ARG A 447 19.85 8.77 1.79
CA ARG A 447 18.98 9.92 1.56
C ARG A 447 18.36 10.44 2.85
N LEU A 448 17.92 9.55 3.72
CA LEU A 448 17.30 9.88 5.00
C LEU A 448 18.28 10.66 5.89
N PHE A 449 19.51 10.12 6.05
CA PHE A 449 20.55 10.75 6.88
C PHE A 449 21.03 12.09 6.33
N ARG A 450 21.12 12.21 5.01
CA ARG A 450 21.52 13.48 4.37
C ARG A 450 20.49 14.61 4.54
N GLY A 451 19.25 14.29 4.89
CA GLY A 451 18.20 15.25 5.24
C GLY A 451 17.65 16.07 4.06
N ASN A 452 17.97 15.73 2.82
CA ASN A 452 17.54 16.45 1.63
C ASN A 452 16.01 16.43 1.42
N TRP A 453 15.31 15.48 2.01
CA TRP A 453 13.85 15.34 1.98
C TRP A 453 13.12 16.39 2.82
N LEU A 454 13.85 17.13 3.70
CA LEU A 454 13.34 18.20 4.54
C LEU A 454 13.46 19.59 3.90
N LYS A 455 13.91 19.68 2.64
CA LYS A 455 14.14 20.95 1.93
C LYS A 455 12.86 21.69 1.68
N GLY A 456 12.11 22.19 2.33
CA GLY A 456 10.84 22.92 2.10
C GLY A 456 10.07 23.14 3.39
N ILE A 457 10.60 22.59 4.48
CA ILE A 457 10.01 22.80 5.79
C ILE A 457 10.19 24.27 6.18
N LYS A 458 9.09 24.94 6.46
CA LYS A 458 9.12 26.29 7.03
C LYS A 458 9.26 26.17 8.54
N GLU A 459 10.47 26.32 9.04
CA GLU A 459 10.73 26.22 10.49
C GLU A 459 9.93 27.28 11.25
N LYS A 460 9.17 26.84 12.25
CA LYS A 460 8.60 27.72 13.26
C LYS A 460 9.51 27.68 14.49
N PRO A 461 9.83 28.83 15.12
CA PRO A 461 10.62 28.84 16.34
C PRO A 461 9.92 27.99 17.41
N ALA A 462 10.71 27.16 18.11
CA ALA A 462 10.21 26.41 19.25
C ALA A 462 9.69 27.41 20.29
N ILE A 463 8.50 27.19 20.81
CA ILE A 463 8.01 27.96 21.94
C ILE A 463 8.93 27.61 23.10
N GLN A 464 9.79 28.55 23.48
CA GLN A 464 10.55 28.45 24.73
C GLN A 464 9.51 28.52 25.87
N THR A 465 9.23 27.38 26.47
CA THR A 465 8.52 27.37 27.76
C THR A 465 9.46 27.97 28.78
N ALA A 466 9.17 29.20 29.21
CA ALA A 466 9.79 29.86 30.33
C ALA A 466 9.49 29.11 31.64
#